data_e90f44901b05c2af3a846f46a3a087bb
#
_entry.id   e90f44901b05c2af3a846f46a3a087bb
#
_cell.length_a   1.000
_cell.length_b   1.000
_cell.length_c   1.000
_cell.angle_alpha   90.00
_cell.angle_beta   90.00
_cell.angle_gamma   90.00
#
_symmetry.space_group_name_H-M   'P 1'
#
loop_
_entity.id
_entity.type
_entity.pdbx_description
1 polymer ?
#
loop_
_entity_poly.entity_id
_entity_poly.type
_entity_poly.pdbx_seq_one_letter_code
_entity_poly.pdbx_strand_id
1 'polypeptide(L)'
;MKHRRTSFPCGFQEDALIAVALDEADAALRQAVHTHIRLCQVCCGVYARYCSVQQVLSTLQDPQDVAEPLQRAQEKLTHRLRRQPVVHCSYHWCSTVLGELCIAHSEHGVSLVTWEAHAARFLTRLERQAGVEVHENKEALQALLSELQAYLAGTCDRLPWPIDERCMCSAFQRDVLKLTATIPYGAVMSYQSVAAALGQPKAVRAVAQALRYNPLAIIIPCHRVIGQTGHLTGYAGGLERKCTLLTCEGIPLLNRPTGVFINRERMYVGWRKERAYCKPHCPGLVHLTPDDTLLMSSRAIAAQRDFVPCEVCHPEQGLA
;
A
#
# COMPACT_ATOMS: atom_id res chain seq x y z
N MET A 1 -3.41 17.92 -23.51
CA MET A 1 -2.59 17.41 -22.39
C MET A 1 -1.73 18.57 -21.87
N LYS A 2 -1.99 19.04 -20.64
CA LYS A 2 -1.16 20.10 -20.03
C LYS A 2 0.10 19.44 -19.48
N HIS A 3 1.23 19.63 -20.14
CA HIS A 3 2.54 19.24 -19.61
C HIS A 3 2.75 19.94 -18.25
N ARG A 4 2.97 19.19 -17.18
CA ARG A 4 3.47 19.73 -15.94
C ARG A 4 4.87 20.25 -16.23
N ARG A 5 5.05 21.56 -16.21
CA ARG A 5 6.37 22.18 -16.28
C ARG A 5 7.14 21.77 -15.03
N THR A 6 8.18 20.98 -15.21
CA THR A 6 9.12 20.68 -14.14
C THR A 6 10.06 21.86 -13.99
N SER A 7 10.08 22.48 -12.81
CA SER A 7 11.03 23.54 -12.47
C SER A 7 12.01 23.03 -11.42
N PHE A 8 13.27 23.36 -11.57
CA PHE A 8 14.30 23.04 -10.57
C PHE A 8 14.17 23.92 -9.30
N PRO A 9 14.80 23.53 -8.18
CA PRO A 9 14.80 24.32 -6.94
C PRO A 9 15.30 25.76 -7.13
N CYS A 10 16.10 26.01 -8.16
CA CYS A 10 16.59 27.34 -8.56
C CYS A 10 15.56 28.15 -9.37
N GLY A 11 14.38 27.60 -9.68
CA GLY A 11 13.33 28.24 -10.47
C GLY A 11 13.56 28.20 -11.99
N PHE A 12 14.66 27.60 -12.47
CA PHE A 12 14.93 27.47 -13.90
C PHE A 12 14.08 26.35 -14.52
N GLN A 13 13.66 26.52 -15.78
CA GLN A 13 12.77 25.54 -16.43
C GLN A 13 13.60 24.49 -17.18
N GLU A 14 13.22 23.23 -17.03
CA GLU A 14 13.89 22.10 -17.68
C GLU A 14 13.77 22.17 -19.21
N ASP A 15 12.61 22.58 -19.73
CA ASP A 15 12.36 22.76 -21.17
C ASP A 15 13.37 23.69 -21.83
N ALA A 16 13.86 24.73 -21.11
CA ALA A 16 14.87 25.63 -21.60
C ALA A 16 16.26 24.96 -21.80
N LEU A 17 16.63 24.07 -20.84
CA LEU A 17 17.89 23.31 -20.96
C LEU A 17 17.84 22.32 -22.12
N ILE A 18 16.67 21.68 -22.31
CA ILE A 18 16.45 20.73 -23.43
C ILE A 18 16.53 21.46 -24.77
N ALA A 19 15.82 22.58 -24.94
CA ALA A 19 15.80 23.33 -26.17
C ALA A 19 17.21 23.81 -26.60
N VAL A 20 18.03 24.23 -25.61
CA VAL A 20 19.43 24.63 -25.91
C VAL A 20 20.31 23.42 -26.22
N ALA A 21 20.13 22.31 -25.54
CA ALA A 21 20.88 21.09 -25.77
C ALA A 21 20.58 20.46 -27.15
N LEU A 22 19.31 20.58 -27.62
CA LEU A 22 18.87 20.09 -28.94
C LEU A 22 19.10 21.08 -30.09
N ASP A 23 19.71 22.23 -29.82
CA ASP A 23 19.96 23.33 -30.80
C ASP A 23 18.66 23.98 -31.36
N GLU A 24 17.55 23.88 -30.65
CA GLU A 24 16.24 24.42 -31.02
C GLU A 24 15.96 25.81 -30.42
N ALA A 25 16.89 26.35 -29.60
CA ALA A 25 16.71 27.59 -28.86
C ALA A 25 17.17 28.81 -29.69
N ASP A 26 16.53 29.94 -29.46
CA ASP A 26 17.01 31.24 -29.98
C ASP A 26 18.26 31.74 -29.24
N ALA A 27 18.86 32.81 -29.74
CA ALA A 27 20.10 33.38 -29.17
C ALA A 27 19.93 33.90 -27.76
N ALA A 28 18.76 34.47 -27.41
CA ALA A 28 18.47 35.01 -26.10
C ALA A 28 18.33 33.89 -25.05
N LEU A 29 17.62 32.83 -25.39
CA LEU A 29 17.45 31.66 -24.51
C LEU A 29 18.77 30.92 -24.32
N ARG A 30 19.58 30.76 -25.36
CA ARG A 30 20.94 30.18 -25.27
C ARG A 30 21.80 30.97 -24.28
N GLN A 31 21.83 32.29 -24.42
CA GLN A 31 22.61 33.15 -23.49
C GLN A 31 22.12 33.03 -22.05
N ALA A 32 20.80 33.02 -21.83
CA ALA A 32 20.21 32.84 -20.49
C ALA A 32 20.60 31.51 -19.87
N VAL A 33 20.50 30.41 -20.63
CA VAL A 33 20.89 29.07 -20.17
C VAL A 33 22.36 29.01 -19.84
N HIS A 34 23.24 29.47 -20.77
CA HIS A 34 24.69 29.45 -20.56
C HIS A 34 25.13 30.30 -19.35
N THR A 35 24.46 31.41 -19.11
CA THR A 35 24.72 32.24 -17.91
C THR A 35 24.31 31.50 -16.65
N HIS A 36 23.13 30.86 -16.66
CA HIS A 36 22.61 30.16 -15.51
C HIS A 36 23.45 28.91 -15.15
N ILE A 37 23.82 28.07 -16.10
CA ILE A 37 24.56 26.82 -15.82
C ILE A 37 25.99 27.09 -15.31
N ARG A 38 26.56 28.28 -15.52
CA ARG A 38 27.84 28.70 -14.89
C ARG A 38 27.71 28.88 -13.38
N LEU A 39 26.50 29.18 -12.87
CA LEU A 39 26.23 29.48 -11.47
C LEU A 39 25.50 28.35 -10.75
N CYS A 40 24.81 27.48 -11.48
CA CYS A 40 23.99 26.41 -10.90
C CYS A 40 24.51 25.01 -11.29
N GLN A 41 25.18 24.34 -10.36
CA GLN A 41 25.74 22.99 -10.60
C GLN A 41 24.67 21.94 -10.95
N VAL A 42 23.46 22.05 -10.39
CA VAL A 42 22.36 21.12 -10.68
C VAL A 42 21.95 21.22 -12.14
N CYS A 43 21.66 22.44 -12.61
CA CYS A 43 21.28 22.66 -14.03
C CYS A 43 22.43 22.37 -14.99
N CYS A 44 23.68 22.65 -14.61
CA CYS A 44 24.85 22.28 -15.35
C CYS A 44 24.95 20.75 -15.58
N GLY A 45 24.78 19.96 -14.55
CA GLY A 45 24.80 18.50 -14.64
C GLY A 45 23.65 17.92 -15.46
N VAL A 46 22.46 18.53 -15.41
CA VAL A 46 21.33 18.13 -16.24
C VAL A 46 21.55 18.50 -17.71
N TYR A 47 22.02 19.72 -17.99
CA TYR A 47 22.35 20.17 -19.32
C TYR A 47 23.41 19.27 -19.98
N ALA A 48 24.48 18.92 -19.26
CA ALA A 48 25.51 18.01 -19.76
C ALA A 48 24.96 16.64 -20.18
N ARG A 49 23.97 16.10 -19.43
CA ARG A 49 23.31 14.86 -19.83
C ARG A 49 22.51 15.00 -21.13
N TYR A 50 21.78 16.08 -21.32
CA TYR A 50 21.06 16.32 -22.57
C TYR A 50 22.01 16.48 -23.76
N CYS A 51 23.14 17.20 -23.59
CA CYS A 51 24.17 17.29 -24.62
C CYS A 51 24.78 15.93 -24.97
N SER A 52 25.01 15.05 -23.97
CA SER A 52 25.48 13.67 -24.20
C SER A 52 24.50 12.85 -25.01
N VAL A 53 23.19 12.97 -24.72
CA VAL A 53 22.13 12.30 -25.50
C VAL A 53 22.09 12.83 -26.91
N GLN A 54 22.17 14.16 -27.13
CA GLN A 54 22.20 14.78 -28.44
C GLN A 54 23.43 14.32 -29.23
N GLN A 55 24.60 14.21 -28.61
CA GLN A 55 25.80 13.72 -29.24
C GLN A 55 25.67 12.27 -29.72
N VAL A 56 25.02 11.40 -28.93
CA VAL A 56 24.70 10.03 -29.34
C VAL A 56 23.70 10.02 -30.49
N LEU A 57 22.66 10.85 -30.43
CA LEU A 57 21.67 10.97 -31.51
C LEU A 57 22.28 11.50 -32.81
N SER A 58 23.22 12.45 -32.73
CA SER A 58 23.89 12.97 -33.91
C SER A 58 24.88 11.99 -34.57
N THR A 59 25.36 10.98 -33.84
CA THR A 59 26.15 9.88 -34.42
C THR A 59 25.31 8.86 -35.18
N LEU A 60 23.97 8.88 -34.99
CA LEU A 60 23.00 8.05 -35.71
C LEU A 60 22.58 8.75 -37.02
N GLN A 61 23.54 9.10 -37.85
CA GLN A 61 23.32 10.00 -38.99
C GLN A 61 22.64 9.38 -40.22
N ASP A 62 22.36 8.07 -40.24
CA ASP A 62 21.61 7.47 -41.34
C ASP A 62 20.35 6.77 -40.85
N PRO A 63 19.12 7.23 -41.24
CA PRO A 63 17.88 6.55 -40.93
C PRO A 63 17.84 5.08 -41.40
N GLN A 64 18.64 4.74 -42.42
CA GLN A 64 18.71 3.36 -42.92
C GLN A 64 19.53 2.45 -42.00
N ASP A 65 20.58 2.97 -41.36
CA ASP A 65 21.42 2.19 -40.44
C ASP A 65 20.69 1.85 -39.13
N VAL A 66 19.64 2.60 -38.77
CA VAL A 66 18.85 2.39 -37.56
C VAL A 66 17.59 1.54 -37.83
N ALA A 67 17.08 1.52 -39.04
CA ALA A 67 15.83 0.85 -39.40
C ALA A 67 15.91 -0.68 -39.18
N GLU A 68 16.96 -1.33 -39.65
CA GLU A 68 17.16 -2.76 -39.45
C GLU A 68 17.36 -3.18 -37.97
N PRO A 69 18.25 -2.53 -37.17
CA PRO A 69 18.38 -2.81 -35.77
C PRO A 69 17.09 -2.56 -34.96
N LEU A 70 16.35 -1.49 -35.30
CA LEU A 70 15.07 -1.16 -34.66
C LEU A 70 14.02 -2.21 -34.99
N GLN A 71 13.89 -2.64 -36.25
CA GLN A 71 12.99 -3.68 -36.68
C GLN A 71 13.32 -5.02 -35.99
N ARG A 72 14.60 -5.42 -35.94
CA ARG A 72 15.05 -6.62 -35.21
C ARG A 72 14.77 -6.52 -33.70
N ALA A 73 14.92 -5.32 -33.11
CA ALA A 73 14.58 -5.10 -31.71
C ALA A 73 13.07 -5.19 -31.46
N GLN A 74 12.26 -4.64 -32.37
CA GLN A 74 10.79 -4.75 -32.32
C GLN A 74 10.31 -6.20 -32.51
N GLU A 75 10.88 -6.93 -33.46
CA GLU A 75 10.58 -8.35 -33.68
C GLU A 75 10.95 -9.20 -32.46
N LYS A 76 12.16 -8.99 -31.89
CA LYS A 76 12.56 -9.66 -30.64
C LYS A 76 11.66 -9.33 -29.46
N LEU A 77 11.26 -8.07 -29.33
CA LEU A 77 10.34 -7.61 -28.28
C LEU A 77 8.96 -8.24 -28.48
N THR A 78 8.43 -8.19 -29.69
CA THR A 78 7.13 -8.79 -30.06
C THR A 78 7.15 -10.30 -29.82
N HIS A 79 8.23 -11.00 -30.20
CA HIS A 79 8.39 -12.42 -29.95
C HIS A 79 8.51 -12.75 -28.45
N ARG A 80 9.19 -11.90 -27.66
CA ARG A 80 9.25 -12.07 -26.19
C ARG A 80 7.88 -11.82 -25.54
N LEU A 81 7.16 -10.77 -25.99
CA LEU A 81 5.83 -10.46 -25.49
C LEU A 81 4.81 -11.55 -25.82
N ARG A 82 4.86 -12.11 -27.05
CA ARG A 82 4.02 -13.25 -27.47
C ARG A 82 4.32 -14.56 -26.73
N ARG A 83 5.52 -14.72 -26.15
CA ARG A 83 5.91 -15.88 -25.36
C ARG A 83 5.63 -15.76 -23.87
N GLN A 84 5.26 -14.56 -23.39
CA GLN A 84 4.80 -14.44 -22.01
C GLN A 84 3.43 -15.10 -21.92
N PRO A 85 3.24 -16.05 -21.01
CA PRO A 85 1.92 -16.62 -20.78
C PRO A 85 0.95 -15.51 -20.42
N VAL A 86 -0.21 -15.53 -21.04
CA VAL A 86 -1.30 -14.58 -20.70
C VAL A 86 -1.83 -15.01 -19.34
N VAL A 87 -1.83 -14.08 -18.41
CA VAL A 87 -2.40 -14.26 -17.07
C VAL A 87 -3.87 -13.86 -17.13
N HIS A 88 -4.77 -14.84 -17.01
CA HIS A 88 -6.19 -14.55 -16.92
C HIS A 88 -6.55 -14.13 -15.50
N CYS A 89 -7.09 -12.93 -15.37
CA CYS A 89 -7.55 -12.37 -14.10
C CYS A 89 -9.07 -12.28 -14.11
N SER A 90 -9.72 -13.12 -13.32
CA SER A 90 -11.18 -13.10 -13.15
C SER A 90 -11.57 -12.12 -12.06
N TYR A 91 -12.57 -11.27 -12.28
CA TYR A 91 -13.13 -10.43 -11.24
C TYR A 91 -14.64 -10.59 -11.12
N HIS A 92 -15.18 -10.22 -9.96
CA HIS A 92 -16.62 -10.14 -9.75
C HIS A 92 -16.96 -9.12 -8.67
N TRP A 93 -18.13 -8.53 -8.80
CA TRP A 93 -18.74 -7.65 -7.81
C TRP A 93 -19.63 -8.46 -6.88
N CYS A 94 -19.49 -8.29 -5.59
CA CYS A 94 -20.32 -8.94 -4.60
C CYS A 94 -20.94 -7.92 -3.64
N SER A 95 -22.25 -8.04 -3.45
CA SER A 95 -22.99 -7.31 -2.41
C SER A 95 -22.74 -7.96 -1.06
N THR A 96 -22.25 -7.18 -0.11
CA THR A 96 -21.95 -7.62 1.24
C THR A 96 -22.63 -6.71 2.28
N VAL A 97 -22.62 -7.11 3.54
CA VAL A 97 -23.05 -6.23 4.65
C VAL A 97 -22.25 -4.93 4.77
N LEU A 98 -21.10 -4.87 4.09
CA LEU A 98 -20.23 -3.70 4.01
C LEU A 98 -20.42 -2.89 2.71
N GLY A 99 -21.42 -3.26 1.88
CA GLY A 99 -21.67 -2.70 0.55
C GLY A 99 -20.98 -3.48 -0.57
N GLU A 100 -20.95 -2.88 -1.77
CA GLU A 100 -20.37 -3.51 -2.96
C GLU A 100 -18.85 -3.63 -2.85
N LEU A 101 -18.34 -4.84 -3.05
CA LEU A 101 -16.94 -5.21 -3.00
C LEU A 101 -16.54 -5.89 -4.31
N CYS A 102 -15.45 -5.44 -4.91
CA CYS A 102 -14.85 -6.07 -6.07
C CYS A 102 -13.72 -7.00 -5.64
N ILE A 103 -13.75 -8.25 -6.08
CA ILE A 103 -12.67 -9.23 -5.89
C ILE A 103 -12.11 -9.57 -7.27
N ALA A 104 -10.77 -9.61 -7.41
CA ALA A 104 -10.10 -10.12 -8.59
C ALA A 104 -9.06 -11.16 -8.21
N HIS A 105 -8.99 -12.24 -8.99
CA HIS A 105 -8.14 -13.39 -8.75
C HIS A 105 -7.56 -13.91 -10.06
N SER A 106 -6.32 -14.38 -10.03
CA SER A 106 -5.63 -15.04 -11.12
C SER A 106 -4.96 -16.35 -10.63
N GLU A 107 -4.29 -17.06 -11.51
CA GLU A 107 -3.45 -18.23 -11.15
C GLU A 107 -2.35 -17.91 -10.13
N HIS A 108 -1.98 -16.64 -9.98
CA HIS A 108 -0.99 -16.16 -8.99
C HIS A 108 -1.60 -15.80 -7.64
N GLY A 109 -2.92 -15.85 -7.51
CA GLY A 109 -3.65 -15.50 -6.29
C GLY A 109 -4.54 -14.29 -6.43
N VAL A 110 -5.05 -13.80 -5.30
CA VAL A 110 -5.93 -12.64 -5.24
C VAL A 110 -5.11 -11.36 -5.46
N SER A 111 -5.49 -10.59 -6.47
CA SER A 111 -4.84 -9.34 -6.88
C SER A 111 -5.62 -8.10 -6.46
N LEU A 112 -6.92 -8.25 -6.16
CA LEU A 112 -7.78 -7.15 -5.76
C LEU A 112 -8.87 -7.61 -4.79
N VAL A 113 -9.05 -6.85 -3.72
CA VAL A 113 -10.25 -6.81 -2.87
C VAL A 113 -10.46 -5.35 -2.47
N THR A 114 -11.44 -4.68 -3.05
CA THR A 114 -11.63 -3.25 -2.83
C THR A 114 -13.07 -2.82 -3.00
N TRP A 115 -13.37 -1.62 -2.52
CA TRP A 115 -14.68 -1.00 -2.60
C TRP A 115 -14.89 -0.32 -3.96
N GLU A 116 -16.15 -0.16 -4.36
CA GLU A 116 -16.56 0.43 -5.64
C GLU A 116 -15.79 1.73 -5.99
N ALA A 117 -15.68 2.64 -5.03
CA ALA A 117 -14.99 3.93 -5.24
C ALA A 117 -13.53 3.83 -5.71
N HIS A 118 -12.90 2.68 -5.52
CA HIS A 118 -11.50 2.46 -5.86
C HIS A 118 -11.26 1.40 -6.94
N ALA A 119 -12.25 0.53 -7.19
CA ALA A 119 -12.11 -0.63 -8.06
C ALA A 119 -11.72 -0.26 -9.49
N ALA A 120 -12.39 0.71 -10.11
CA ALA A 120 -12.12 1.14 -11.48
C ALA A 120 -10.63 1.49 -11.70
N ARG A 121 -10.02 2.19 -10.75
CA ARG A 121 -8.59 2.54 -10.81
C ARG A 121 -7.69 1.31 -10.77
N PHE A 122 -8.02 0.33 -9.92
CA PHE A 122 -7.24 -0.88 -9.78
C PHE A 122 -7.42 -1.82 -10.96
N LEU A 123 -8.64 -2.01 -11.45
CA LEU A 123 -8.94 -2.81 -12.65
C LEU A 123 -8.21 -2.24 -13.87
N THR A 124 -8.35 -0.93 -14.14
CA THR A 124 -7.60 -0.27 -15.22
C THR A 124 -6.08 -0.46 -15.09
N ARG A 125 -5.57 -0.54 -13.88
CA ARG A 125 -4.15 -0.81 -13.66
C ARG A 125 -3.78 -2.25 -13.99
N LEU A 126 -4.62 -3.24 -13.64
CA LEU A 126 -4.44 -4.64 -14.01
C LEU A 126 -4.49 -4.81 -15.52
N GLU A 127 -5.46 -4.22 -16.20
CA GLU A 127 -5.61 -4.25 -17.66
C GLU A 127 -4.40 -3.66 -18.41
N ARG A 128 -3.71 -2.69 -17.80
CA ARG A 128 -2.50 -2.08 -18.37
C ARG A 128 -1.23 -2.91 -18.16
N GLN A 129 -1.27 -3.97 -17.37
CA GLN A 129 -0.12 -4.86 -17.21
C GLN A 129 0.00 -5.74 -18.47
N ALA A 130 1.20 -5.73 -19.07
CA ALA A 130 1.45 -6.56 -20.24
C ALA A 130 1.23 -8.04 -19.92
N GLY A 131 0.44 -8.71 -20.78
CA GLY A 131 0.13 -10.14 -20.62
C GLY A 131 -0.92 -10.44 -19.53
N VAL A 132 -1.71 -9.47 -19.08
CA VAL A 132 -2.86 -9.70 -18.20
C VAL A 132 -4.16 -9.43 -18.96
N GLU A 133 -5.05 -10.39 -18.97
CA GLU A 133 -6.42 -10.27 -19.48
C GLU A 133 -7.40 -10.30 -18.29
N VAL A 134 -8.24 -9.26 -18.19
CA VAL A 134 -9.19 -9.08 -17.09
C VAL A 134 -10.62 -9.30 -17.61
N HIS A 135 -11.38 -10.20 -17.00
CA HIS A 135 -12.75 -10.51 -17.39
C HIS A 135 -13.62 -10.78 -16.16
N GLU A 136 -14.91 -10.48 -16.29
CA GLU A 136 -15.87 -10.79 -15.23
C GLU A 136 -16.22 -12.27 -15.25
N ASN A 137 -16.07 -12.95 -14.11
CA ASN A 137 -16.36 -14.37 -13.97
C ASN A 137 -16.70 -14.72 -12.52
N LYS A 138 -18.00 -14.84 -12.24
CA LYS A 138 -18.51 -15.18 -10.90
C LYS A 138 -18.16 -16.59 -10.47
N GLU A 139 -18.26 -17.54 -11.39
CA GLU A 139 -18.07 -18.95 -11.13
C GLU A 139 -16.65 -19.23 -10.64
N ALA A 140 -15.64 -18.58 -11.25
CA ALA A 140 -14.25 -18.71 -10.85
C ALA A 140 -13.96 -18.19 -9.43
N LEU A 141 -14.83 -17.30 -8.88
CA LEU A 141 -14.66 -16.71 -7.55
C LEU A 141 -15.61 -17.29 -6.50
N GLN A 142 -16.44 -18.27 -6.83
CA GLN A 142 -17.50 -18.79 -5.95
C GLN A 142 -16.96 -19.24 -4.58
N ALA A 143 -15.82 -19.94 -4.55
CA ALA A 143 -15.19 -20.39 -3.31
C ALA A 143 -14.75 -19.19 -2.43
N LEU A 144 -14.08 -18.21 -3.03
CA LEU A 144 -13.64 -17.00 -2.33
C LEU A 144 -14.81 -16.19 -1.77
N LEU A 145 -15.91 -16.10 -2.53
CA LEU A 145 -17.13 -15.41 -2.09
C LEU A 145 -17.75 -16.11 -0.87
N SER A 146 -17.81 -17.43 -0.86
CA SER A 146 -18.33 -18.19 0.27
C SER A 146 -17.48 -18.03 1.53
N GLU A 147 -16.16 -18.06 1.39
CA GLU A 147 -15.23 -17.84 2.50
C GLU A 147 -15.30 -16.40 3.04
N LEU A 148 -15.43 -15.40 2.14
CA LEU A 148 -15.64 -14.02 2.56
C LEU A 148 -16.93 -13.84 3.36
N GLN A 149 -18.02 -14.49 2.95
CA GLN A 149 -19.28 -14.45 3.69
C GLN A 149 -19.13 -15.08 5.06
N ALA A 150 -18.44 -16.21 5.18
CA ALA A 150 -18.14 -16.86 6.46
C ALA A 150 -17.30 -15.95 7.38
N TYR A 151 -16.31 -15.25 6.82
CA TYR A 151 -15.52 -14.27 7.57
C TYR A 151 -16.37 -13.10 8.08
N LEU A 152 -17.21 -12.51 7.24
CA LEU A 152 -18.08 -11.40 7.62
C LEU A 152 -19.18 -11.82 8.61
N ALA A 153 -19.58 -13.10 8.60
CA ALA A 153 -20.49 -13.70 9.59
C ALA A 153 -19.77 -14.05 10.91
N GLY A 154 -18.45 -13.88 11.01
CA GLY A 154 -17.66 -14.22 12.21
C GLY A 154 -17.47 -15.71 12.44
N THR A 155 -17.76 -16.56 11.44
CA THR A 155 -17.58 -18.02 11.52
C THR A 155 -16.16 -18.47 11.16
N CYS A 156 -15.33 -17.59 10.59
CA CYS A 156 -13.89 -17.78 10.45
C CYS A 156 -13.14 -16.48 10.77
N ASP A 157 -11.91 -16.61 11.22
CA ASP A 157 -11.07 -15.50 11.70
C ASP A 157 -9.99 -15.06 10.71
N ARG A 158 -9.91 -15.72 9.55
CA ARG A 158 -8.91 -15.46 8.51
C ARG A 158 -9.38 -15.89 7.14
N LEU A 159 -8.81 -15.24 6.12
CA LEU A 159 -8.94 -15.61 4.72
C LEU A 159 -7.55 -16.04 4.22
N PRO A 160 -7.27 -17.36 4.15
CA PRO A 160 -5.94 -17.89 3.82
C PRO A 160 -5.69 -17.88 2.30
N TRP A 161 -6.11 -16.82 1.62
CA TRP A 161 -5.99 -16.71 0.19
C TRP A 161 -4.56 -16.39 -0.24
N PRO A 162 -4.02 -17.07 -1.26
CA PRO A 162 -2.75 -16.68 -1.84
C PRO A 162 -2.87 -15.27 -2.43
N ILE A 163 -1.85 -14.44 -2.19
CA ILE A 163 -1.83 -13.05 -2.62
C ILE A 163 -0.90 -12.89 -3.82
N ASP A 164 -1.39 -12.26 -4.87
CA ASP A 164 -0.55 -11.80 -5.96
C ASP A 164 0.20 -10.52 -5.57
N GLU A 165 1.45 -10.65 -5.13
CA GLU A 165 2.28 -9.52 -4.70
C GLU A 165 2.56 -8.49 -5.81
N ARG A 166 2.33 -8.81 -7.08
CA ARG A 166 2.49 -7.87 -8.20
C ARG A 166 1.49 -6.71 -8.15
N CYS A 167 0.39 -6.86 -7.41
CA CYS A 167 -0.57 -5.77 -7.20
C CYS A 167 -0.02 -4.62 -6.34
N MET A 168 1.09 -4.82 -5.62
CA MET A 168 1.70 -3.84 -4.73
C MET A 168 2.68 -2.92 -5.47
N CYS A 169 2.59 -1.59 -5.21
CA CYS A 169 3.26 -0.57 -6.03
C CYS A 169 4.74 -0.35 -5.73
N SER A 170 5.17 -0.50 -4.47
CA SER A 170 6.54 -0.18 -4.03
C SER A 170 7.03 -1.14 -2.96
N ALA A 171 8.35 -1.22 -2.77
CA ALA A 171 8.95 -2.02 -1.71
C ALA A 171 8.43 -1.59 -0.32
N PHE A 172 8.43 -0.28 -0.04
CA PHE A 172 7.91 0.25 1.22
C PHE A 172 6.44 -0.12 1.46
N GLN A 173 5.58 -0.01 0.45
CA GLN A 173 4.18 -0.44 0.56
C GLN A 173 4.07 -1.93 0.86
N ARG A 174 4.88 -2.76 0.20
CA ARG A 174 4.94 -4.21 0.45
C ARG A 174 5.28 -4.52 1.91
N ASP A 175 6.30 -3.86 2.45
CA ASP A 175 6.74 -4.06 3.84
C ASP A 175 5.66 -3.65 4.83
N VAL A 176 5.00 -2.49 4.60
CA VAL A 176 3.86 -2.02 5.40
C VAL A 176 2.71 -3.02 5.34
N LEU A 177 2.35 -3.51 4.15
CA LEU A 177 1.23 -4.43 3.97
C LEU A 177 1.54 -5.81 4.56
N LYS A 178 2.78 -6.34 4.39
CA LYS A 178 3.22 -7.60 5.01
C LYS A 178 3.16 -7.52 6.54
N LEU A 179 3.66 -6.43 7.13
CA LEU A 179 3.55 -6.23 8.58
C LEU A 179 2.10 -6.13 9.03
N THR A 180 1.26 -5.38 8.29
CA THR A 180 -0.16 -5.24 8.62
C THR A 180 -0.89 -6.56 8.57
N ALA A 181 -0.56 -7.45 7.62
CA ALA A 181 -1.13 -8.78 7.52
C ALA A 181 -0.84 -9.67 8.76
N THR A 182 0.19 -9.34 9.54
CA THR A 182 0.50 -10.06 10.80
C THR A 182 -0.40 -9.68 11.97
N ILE A 183 -1.17 -8.58 11.86
CA ILE A 183 -2.10 -8.17 12.93
C ILE A 183 -3.26 -9.17 12.99
N PRO A 184 -3.44 -9.90 14.09
CA PRO A 184 -4.46 -10.95 14.15
C PRO A 184 -5.88 -10.40 14.19
N TYR A 185 -6.84 -11.26 13.88
CA TYR A 185 -8.27 -11.02 14.13
C TYR A 185 -8.49 -10.64 15.59
N GLY A 186 -9.31 -9.63 15.84
CA GLY A 186 -9.58 -9.13 17.18
C GLY A 186 -8.42 -8.36 17.85
N ALA A 187 -7.40 -7.97 17.09
CA ALA A 187 -6.32 -7.13 17.60
C ALA A 187 -6.09 -5.89 16.71
N VAL A 188 -5.48 -4.86 17.27
CA VAL A 188 -5.19 -3.61 16.57
C VAL A 188 -3.80 -3.07 16.92
N MET A 189 -3.20 -2.37 15.99
CA MET A 189 -1.95 -1.63 16.16
C MET A 189 -2.16 -0.15 15.82
N SER A 190 -1.32 0.73 16.38
CA SER A 190 -1.31 2.14 15.94
C SER A 190 -0.48 2.31 14.65
N TYR A 191 -0.76 3.36 13.87
CA TYR A 191 0.13 3.76 12.75
C TYR A 191 1.56 3.98 13.21
N GLN A 192 1.74 4.51 14.44
CA GLN A 192 3.06 4.70 15.07
C GLN A 192 3.73 3.36 15.33
N SER A 193 3.01 2.38 15.90
CA SER A 193 3.55 1.03 16.17
C SER A 193 3.93 0.30 14.87
N VAL A 194 3.16 0.48 13.79
CA VAL A 194 3.52 -0.08 12.47
C VAL A 194 4.80 0.56 11.95
N ALA A 195 4.93 1.90 12.01
CA ALA A 195 6.12 2.61 11.56
C ALA A 195 7.37 2.21 12.35
N ALA A 196 7.24 2.10 13.67
CA ALA A 196 8.34 1.68 14.57
C ALA A 196 8.77 0.23 14.32
N ALA A 197 7.81 -0.68 14.10
CA ALA A 197 8.10 -2.09 13.79
C ALA A 197 8.83 -2.27 12.45
N LEU A 198 8.68 -1.34 11.52
CA LEU A 198 9.43 -1.26 10.26
C LEU A 198 10.82 -0.62 10.42
N GLY A 199 11.21 -0.23 11.64
CA GLY A 199 12.45 0.50 11.89
C GLY A 199 12.43 1.96 11.42
N GLN A 200 11.25 2.50 11.10
CA GLN A 200 11.06 3.85 10.55
C GLN A 200 10.03 4.66 11.37
N PRO A 201 10.29 4.95 12.68
CA PRO A 201 9.29 5.55 13.58
C PRO A 201 8.78 6.92 13.12
N LYS A 202 9.52 7.63 12.28
CA LYS A 202 9.12 8.91 11.69
C LYS A 202 8.22 8.77 10.45
N ALA A 203 8.05 7.57 9.90
CA ALA A 203 7.34 7.33 8.64
C ALA A 203 5.81 7.15 8.78
N VAL A 204 5.19 7.61 9.88
CA VAL A 204 3.76 7.41 10.20
C VAL A 204 2.83 7.86 9.06
N ARG A 205 3.10 9.02 8.44
CA ARG A 205 2.31 9.50 7.29
C ARG A 205 2.48 8.61 6.05
N ALA A 206 3.69 8.12 5.81
CA ALA A 206 3.96 7.21 4.70
C ALA A 206 3.28 5.85 4.90
N VAL A 207 3.24 5.32 6.14
CA VAL A 207 2.45 4.13 6.50
C VAL A 207 0.97 4.36 6.22
N ALA A 208 0.40 5.48 6.67
CA ALA A 208 -1.00 5.81 6.40
C ALA A 208 -1.30 5.89 4.90
N GLN A 209 -0.39 6.45 4.11
CA GLN A 209 -0.53 6.52 2.65
C GLN A 209 -0.41 5.13 1.99
N ALA A 210 0.51 4.28 2.44
CA ALA A 210 0.65 2.91 1.96
C ALA A 210 -0.63 2.09 2.20
N LEU A 211 -1.22 2.21 3.40
CA LEU A 211 -2.47 1.55 3.77
C LEU A 211 -3.68 2.12 3.03
N ARG A 212 -3.71 3.42 2.73
CA ARG A 212 -4.76 4.05 1.91
C ARG A 212 -4.87 3.43 0.52
N TYR A 213 -3.74 2.99 -0.04
CA TYR A 213 -3.68 2.34 -1.34
C TYR A 213 -3.54 0.82 -1.26
N ASN A 214 -3.99 0.21 -0.16
CA ASN A 214 -4.06 -1.23 -0.03
C ASN A 214 -5.03 -1.81 -1.07
N PRO A 215 -4.57 -2.64 -2.03
CA PRO A 215 -5.43 -3.25 -3.03
C PRO A 215 -6.20 -4.45 -2.50
N LEU A 216 -5.86 -4.96 -1.31
CA LEU A 216 -6.34 -6.21 -0.73
C LEU A 216 -7.05 -5.94 0.60
N ALA A 217 -8.09 -5.10 0.56
CA ALA A 217 -8.88 -4.81 1.77
C ALA A 217 -9.41 -6.11 2.41
N ILE A 218 -9.54 -6.12 3.72
CA ILE A 218 -9.95 -7.27 4.55
C ILE A 218 -8.86 -8.34 4.65
N ILE A 219 -8.32 -8.87 3.54
CA ILE A 219 -7.24 -9.86 3.55
C ILE A 219 -6.01 -9.27 4.23
N ILE A 220 -5.58 -8.07 3.78
CA ILE A 220 -4.59 -7.27 4.50
C ILE A 220 -5.38 -6.27 5.37
N PRO A 221 -5.43 -6.49 6.67
CA PRO A 221 -6.40 -5.85 7.56
C PRO A 221 -6.00 -4.42 7.94
N CYS A 222 -5.95 -3.52 6.93
CA CYS A 222 -5.62 -2.10 7.18
C CYS A 222 -6.66 -1.41 8.09
N HIS A 223 -7.87 -1.97 8.26
CA HIS A 223 -8.85 -1.53 9.24
C HIS A 223 -8.39 -1.75 10.69
N ARG A 224 -7.47 -2.70 10.94
CA ARG A 224 -6.88 -2.94 12.28
C ARG A 224 -5.78 -1.94 12.65
N VAL A 225 -5.42 -1.03 11.73
CA VAL A 225 -4.47 0.05 12.02
C VAL A 225 -5.23 1.33 12.40
N ILE A 226 -4.92 1.89 13.56
CA ILE A 226 -5.68 2.96 14.23
C ILE A 226 -4.79 4.13 14.64
N GLY A 227 -5.39 5.25 15.06
CA GLY A 227 -4.66 6.35 15.69
C GLY A 227 -4.04 5.93 17.02
N GLN A 228 -2.94 6.56 17.41
CA GLN A 228 -2.22 6.22 18.65
C GLN A 228 -3.06 6.39 19.92
N THR A 229 -4.00 7.33 19.93
CA THR A 229 -4.93 7.54 21.04
C THR A 229 -6.11 6.53 21.06
N GLY A 230 -6.16 5.60 20.10
CA GLY A 230 -7.29 4.70 19.87
C GLY A 230 -8.37 5.29 18.96
N HIS A 231 -8.20 6.54 18.49
CA HIS A 231 -9.13 7.17 17.57
C HIS A 231 -9.15 6.43 16.23
N LEU A 232 -10.33 6.12 15.72
CA LEU A 232 -10.51 5.56 14.39
C LEU A 232 -10.40 6.67 13.36
N THR A 233 -9.20 6.84 12.84
CA THR A 233 -8.91 7.76 11.74
C THR A 233 -9.24 7.12 10.39
N GLY A 234 -9.20 7.91 9.32
CA GLY A 234 -9.63 7.57 7.98
C GLY A 234 -9.30 6.15 7.49
N TYR A 235 -10.22 5.61 6.73
CA TYR A 235 -10.13 4.31 6.07
C TYR A 235 -10.51 4.48 4.60
N ALA A 236 -9.84 3.78 3.69
CA ALA A 236 -10.12 3.89 2.26
C ALA A 236 -11.56 3.50 1.92
N GLY A 237 -12.09 2.49 2.61
CA GLY A 237 -13.50 2.07 2.48
C GLY A 237 -14.51 2.94 3.25
N GLY A 238 -14.09 3.98 3.95
CA GLY A 238 -14.95 4.80 4.83
C GLY A 238 -14.94 4.32 6.28
N LEU A 239 -15.16 5.25 7.21
CA LEU A 239 -15.07 4.98 8.64
C LEU A 239 -16.14 3.98 9.13
N GLU A 240 -17.34 4.04 8.55
CA GLU A 240 -18.44 3.12 8.89
C GLU A 240 -18.05 1.66 8.66
N ARG A 241 -17.50 1.33 7.48
CA ARG A 241 -17.01 -0.02 7.18
C ARG A 241 -15.89 -0.47 8.11
N LYS A 242 -15.00 0.47 8.48
CA LYS A 242 -13.95 0.19 9.46
C LYS A 242 -14.54 -0.16 10.82
N CYS A 243 -15.53 0.58 11.29
CA CYS A 243 -16.23 0.29 12.54
C CYS A 243 -16.92 -1.08 12.48
N THR A 244 -17.65 -1.37 11.39
CA THR A 244 -18.32 -2.66 11.22
C THR A 244 -17.33 -3.83 11.24
N LEU A 245 -16.24 -3.75 10.49
CA LEU A 245 -15.19 -4.79 10.48
C LEU A 245 -14.61 -5.01 11.88
N LEU A 246 -14.22 -3.94 12.58
CA LEU A 246 -13.68 -4.05 13.93
C LEU A 246 -14.70 -4.63 14.92
N THR A 247 -15.98 -4.28 14.78
CA THR A 247 -17.05 -4.83 15.61
C THR A 247 -17.27 -6.32 15.34
N CYS A 248 -17.28 -6.75 14.06
CA CYS A 248 -17.32 -8.17 13.70
C CYS A 248 -16.14 -8.95 14.30
N GLU A 249 -14.99 -8.32 14.43
CA GLU A 249 -13.79 -8.90 15.03
C GLU A 249 -13.77 -8.84 16.57
N GLY A 250 -14.86 -8.41 17.21
CA GLY A 250 -14.97 -8.32 18.66
C GLY A 250 -14.19 -7.18 19.29
N ILE A 251 -13.75 -6.19 18.51
CA ILE A 251 -13.07 -5.00 19.04
C ILE A 251 -14.11 -4.08 19.69
N PRO A 252 -13.98 -3.77 20.99
CA PRO A 252 -14.92 -2.88 21.69
C PRO A 252 -14.71 -1.44 21.23
N LEU A 253 -15.77 -0.82 20.68
CA LEU A 253 -15.79 0.57 20.26
C LEU A 253 -16.46 1.48 21.28
N LEU A 254 -16.06 2.75 21.28
CA LEU A 254 -16.59 3.81 22.13
C LEU A 254 -16.88 5.06 21.30
N ASN A 255 -18.14 5.47 21.23
CA ASN A 255 -18.55 6.71 20.59
C ASN A 255 -18.34 7.88 21.54
N ARG A 256 -17.65 8.93 21.06
CA ARG A 256 -17.42 10.20 21.76
C ARG A 256 -17.85 11.35 20.86
N PRO A 257 -18.10 12.55 21.38
CA PRO A 257 -18.42 13.72 20.56
C PRO A 257 -17.35 14.05 19.50
N THR A 258 -16.10 13.67 19.78
CA THR A 258 -14.93 13.89 18.89
C THR A 258 -14.69 12.76 17.88
N GLY A 259 -15.55 11.73 17.86
CA GLY A 259 -15.43 10.58 16.94
C GLY A 259 -15.48 9.21 17.60
N VAL A 260 -15.19 8.20 16.84
CA VAL A 260 -15.21 6.80 17.31
C VAL A 260 -13.80 6.40 17.77
N PHE A 261 -13.74 5.74 18.92
CA PHE A 261 -12.49 5.27 19.54
C PHE A 261 -12.59 3.79 19.86
N ILE A 262 -11.45 3.14 20.01
CA ILE A 262 -11.36 1.84 20.65
C ILE A 262 -11.54 2.01 22.15
N ASN A 263 -12.36 1.19 22.77
CA ASN A 263 -12.47 1.10 24.22
C ASN A 263 -11.29 0.30 24.79
N ARG A 264 -10.17 0.99 25.05
CA ARG A 264 -8.94 0.37 25.55
C ARG A 264 -9.08 -0.30 26.91
N GLU A 265 -10.01 0.17 27.75
CA GLU A 265 -10.26 -0.39 29.08
C GLU A 265 -10.79 -1.82 29.01
N ARG A 266 -11.36 -2.19 27.86
CA ARG A 266 -11.87 -3.53 27.58
C ARG A 266 -10.95 -4.36 26.68
N MET A 267 -9.67 -3.99 26.59
CA MET A 267 -8.68 -4.69 25.74
C MET A 267 -7.44 -5.05 26.56
N TYR A 268 -6.81 -6.16 26.21
CA TYR A 268 -5.50 -6.54 26.74
C TYR A 268 -4.40 -5.83 25.97
N VAL A 269 -3.30 -5.51 26.66
CA VAL A 269 -2.10 -4.88 26.08
C VAL A 269 -1.00 -5.92 25.98
N GLY A 270 -0.64 -6.31 24.77
CA GLY A 270 0.46 -7.22 24.52
C GLY A 270 1.78 -6.48 24.23
N TRP A 271 2.89 -6.99 24.77
CA TRP A 271 4.25 -6.55 24.51
C TRP A 271 4.87 -7.46 23.45
N ARG A 272 5.15 -6.91 22.32
CA ARG A 272 5.59 -7.72 21.17
C ARG A 272 6.99 -8.31 21.39
N LYS A 273 7.92 -7.57 22.01
CA LYS A 273 9.29 -8.01 22.27
C LYS A 273 9.37 -9.10 23.33
N GLU A 274 8.66 -8.91 24.44
CA GLU A 274 8.70 -9.83 25.58
C GLU A 274 7.65 -10.92 25.48
N ARG A 275 6.76 -10.84 24.50
CA ARG A 275 5.61 -11.74 24.33
C ARG A 275 4.77 -11.89 25.62
N ALA A 276 4.65 -10.81 26.37
CA ALA A 276 3.82 -10.77 27.57
C ALA A 276 2.53 -9.96 27.31
N TYR A 277 1.45 -10.25 28.01
CA TYR A 277 0.22 -9.44 27.94
C TYR A 277 -0.30 -9.06 29.30
N CYS A 278 -0.93 -7.89 29.37
CA CYS A 278 -1.38 -7.23 30.59
C CYS A 278 -2.83 -6.77 30.49
N LYS A 279 -3.44 -6.51 31.66
CA LYS A 279 -4.66 -5.68 31.77
C LYS A 279 -4.33 -4.23 31.39
N PRO A 280 -5.35 -3.42 30.97
CA PRO A 280 -5.16 -2.03 30.52
C PRO A 280 -4.46 -1.10 31.52
N HIS A 281 -4.66 -1.33 32.80
CA HIS A 281 -4.17 -0.49 33.90
C HIS A 281 -3.02 -1.14 34.68
N CYS A 282 -2.33 -2.12 34.09
CA CYS A 282 -1.19 -2.75 34.75
C CYS A 282 -0.07 -1.75 35.07
N PRO A 283 0.45 -1.69 36.29
CA PRO A 283 1.58 -0.83 36.63
C PRO A 283 2.82 -1.06 35.75
N GLY A 284 3.02 -2.30 35.28
CA GLY A 284 4.11 -2.64 34.34
C GLY A 284 4.05 -1.94 33.00
N LEU A 285 2.89 -1.39 32.62
CA LEU A 285 2.73 -0.66 31.34
C LEU A 285 3.42 0.72 31.34
N VAL A 286 3.81 1.26 32.50
CA VAL A 286 4.44 2.59 32.62
C VAL A 286 5.77 2.68 31.85
N HIS A 287 6.45 1.56 31.71
CA HIS A 287 7.74 1.49 31.03
C HIS A 287 7.64 1.17 29.54
N LEU A 288 6.40 0.99 29.02
CA LEU A 288 6.19 0.65 27.62
C LEU A 288 6.22 1.86 26.71
N THR A 289 6.96 1.73 25.65
CA THR A 289 6.77 2.61 24.52
C THR A 289 5.52 2.18 23.74
N PRO A 290 4.65 3.11 23.34
CA PRO A 290 3.48 2.79 22.52
C PRO A 290 3.81 2.03 21.23
N ASP A 291 5.07 2.11 20.81
CA ASP A 291 5.58 1.54 19.57
C ASP A 291 5.74 0.02 19.60
N ASP A 292 5.76 -0.58 20.80
CA ASP A 292 5.93 -2.02 20.98
C ASP A 292 4.66 -2.76 21.39
N THR A 293 3.51 -2.08 21.35
CA THR A 293 2.25 -2.60 21.86
C THR A 293 1.31 -3.10 20.76
N LEU A 294 0.58 -4.18 21.10
CA LEU A 294 -0.55 -4.73 20.36
C LEU A 294 -1.75 -4.76 21.31
N LEU A 295 -2.87 -4.17 20.90
CA LEU A 295 -4.12 -4.25 21.68
C LEU A 295 -4.93 -5.45 21.19
N MET A 296 -5.39 -6.30 22.12
CA MET A 296 -6.12 -7.55 21.84
C MET A 296 -7.46 -7.56 22.58
N SER A 297 -8.53 -7.98 21.91
CA SER A 297 -9.88 -7.99 22.49
C SER A 297 -10.12 -9.18 23.43
N SER A 298 -9.30 -10.21 23.37
CA SER A 298 -9.47 -11.40 24.23
C SER A 298 -8.14 -12.06 24.61
N ARG A 299 -8.19 -12.86 25.68
CA ARG A 299 -7.08 -13.72 26.13
C ARG A 299 -6.79 -14.84 25.11
N ALA A 300 -7.80 -15.31 24.43
CA ALA A 300 -7.63 -16.35 23.41
C ALA A 300 -6.67 -15.89 22.30
N ILE A 301 -6.75 -14.63 21.88
CA ILE A 301 -5.85 -14.04 20.90
C ILE A 301 -4.41 -13.98 21.43
N ALA A 302 -4.24 -13.62 22.71
CA ALA A 302 -2.93 -13.63 23.35
C ALA A 302 -2.33 -15.05 23.36
N ALA A 303 -3.10 -16.05 23.76
CA ALA A 303 -2.67 -17.45 23.78
C ALA A 303 -2.31 -17.98 22.37
N GLN A 304 -3.14 -17.69 21.36
CA GLN A 304 -2.86 -18.09 19.95
C GLN A 304 -1.57 -17.50 19.38
N ARG A 305 -1.05 -16.47 20.03
CA ARG A 305 0.16 -15.74 19.63
C ARG A 305 1.34 -15.96 20.58
N ASP A 306 1.24 -16.95 21.45
CA ASP A 306 2.28 -17.31 22.43
C ASP A 306 2.65 -16.14 23.38
N PHE A 307 1.68 -15.26 23.70
CA PHE A 307 1.86 -14.27 24.74
C PHE A 307 1.63 -14.91 26.10
N VAL A 308 2.55 -14.71 27.02
CA VAL A 308 2.43 -15.16 28.40
C VAL A 308 1.72 -14.11 29.27
N PRO A 309 0.91 -14.51 30.27
CA PRO A 309 0.28 -13.57 31.16
C PRO A 309 1.31 -12.86 32.05
N CYS A 310 1.07 -11.58 32.28
CA CYS A 310 1.89 -10.78 33.21
C CYS A 310 1.67 -11.23 34.65
N GLU A 311 2.74 -11.52 35.37
CA GLU A 311 2.72 -11.96 36.77
C GLU A 311 2.25 -10.88 37.74
N VAL A 312 2.27 -9.60 37.36
CA VAL A 312 1.85 -8.47 38.21
C VAL A 312 0.35 -8.26 38.21
N CYS A 313 -0.30 -8.31 37.04
CA CYS A 313 -1.72 -7.99 36.91
C CYS A 313 -2.62 -9.21 36.68
N HIS A 314 -2.06 -10.40 36.54
CA HIS A 314 -2.79 -11.65 36.38
C HIS A 314 -3.95 -11.54 35.37
N PRO A 315 -3.65 -11.26 34.07
CA PRO A 315 -4.69 -11.02 33.07
C PRO A 315 -5.52 -12.28 32.75
N GLU A 316 -5.03 -13.47 33.10
CA GLU A 316 -5.73 -14.74 33.00
C GLU A 316 -6.99 -14.81 33.89
N GLN A 317 -7.09 -13.98 34.93
CA GLN A 317 -8.28 -13.85 35.79
C GLN A 317 -9.37 -12.98 35.16
N GLY A 318 -9.14 -12.41 33.97
CA GLY A 318 -10.09 -11.57 33.26
C GLY A 318 -9.87 -10.07 33.46
N LEU A 319 -10.59 -9.27 32.65
CA LEU A 319 -10.74 -7.83 32.86
C LEU A 319 -11.80 -7.62 33.96
N ALA A 320 -11.54 -6.70 34.85
CA ALA A 320 -12.50 -6.32 35.91
C ALA A 320 -13.68 -5.57 35.30
#